data_d10cf7969dd4502815d7cf6b6d050893
#
_entry.id   d10cf7969dd4502815d7cf6b6d050893
#
_cell.length_a   1.000
_cell.length_b   1.000
_cell.length_c   1.000
_cell.angle_alpha   90.00
_cell.angle_beta   90.00
_cell.angle_gamma   90.00
#
_symmetry.space_group_name_H-M   'P 1'
#
loop_
_entity.id
_entity.type
_entity.pdbx_description
1 polymer ?
#
loop_
_entity_poly.entity_id
_entity_poly.type
_entity_poly.pdbx_seq_one_letter_code
_entity_poly.pdbx_strand_id
1 'polypeptide(L)'
;MEEIALVLIIIILFGFVTCNDNSQVAIRSDQLGFDPSLEVIHLYEKQWPVGIAVSSTGRKFACFPAVLDELNTNNGSNNVYAVAELTDLYGETPYPNEEYNNPSGGAVDNSGPFPKTKGLSNNFLGVISLFIDIFDVLWVLDTGRVVSEGVTLDSSYGGPKLVSIDTNNDAVVDTYVFPTDVARPTSLFGNVRVDPFRRTAYISDSTPTRDNAIIVVDLRTGDSWRTLARDFSVRALPGFVAFVNGYPLYQVVTSPAGTPVGASFLTNGVDGVALSPEFETLYYVAPFGRTLYSVPTSLLRNPNTPATEIVAAVRSLGQIGVSADVTTDSNGVVYLGQNEQNVVQMYDPKTGFLVVVVDDTRINFVARFSLTANGSLYFNVNQFNRLPSIYSGEGPLGVDRRQTPYVLFKVDLPGNATKPDGS
;
A
#
# COMPACT_ATOMS: atom_id res chain seq x y z
N MET A 1 -20.38 63.83 46.75
CA MET A 1 -20.46 62.40 46.61
C MET A 1 -20.38 62.10 45.13
N GLU A 2 -19.16 61.90 44.66
CA GLU A 2 -18.86 61.67 43.24
C GLU A 2 -18.71 60.17 43.04
N GLU A 3 -19.53 59.56 42.16
CA GLU A 3 -19.39 58.19 41.69
C GLU A 3 -18.32 58.20 40.63
N ILE A 4 -17.22 57.41 40.87
CA ILE A 4 -16.19 57.14 39.90
C ILE A 4 -16.61 55.88 39.18
N ALA A 5 -17.02 56.03 37.92
CA ALA A 5 -17.28 54.90 37.00
C ALA A 5 -15.94 54.37 36.49
N LEU A 6 -15.61 53.11 36.86
CA LEU A 6 -14.42 52.36 36.34
C LEU A 6 -14.77 51.79 34.99
N VAL A 7 -14.24 52.38 33.92
CA VAL A 7 -14.35 51.85 32.57
C VAL A 7 -13.23 50.82 32.37
N LEU A 8 -13.61 49.55 32.31
CA LEU A 8 -12.69 48.45 31.98
C LEU A 8 -12.49 48.40 30.46
N ILE A 9 -11.33 48.84 29.98
CA ILE A 9 -10.97 48.72 28.58
C ILE A 9 -10.37 47.32 28.39
N ILE A 10 -11.13 46.42 27.75
CA ILE A 10 -10.64 45.11 27.26
C ILE A 10 -9.92 45.37 25.94
N ILE A 11 -8.60 45.37 25.95
CA ILE A 11 -7.79 45.37 24.73
C ILE A 11 -7.77 43.95 24.20
N ILE A 12 -8.58 43.66 23.18
CA ILE A 12 -8.48 42.41 22.40
C ILE A 12 -7.30 42.59 21.44
N LEU A 13 -6.16 42.02 21.81
CA LEU A 13 -5.04 41.85 20.89
C LEU A 13 -5.43 40.81 19.82
N PHE A 14 -5.88 41.28 18.68
CA PHE A 14 -5.89 40.48 17.47
C PHE A 14 -4.43 40.27 17.02
N GLY A 15 -3.84 39.17 17.42
CA GLY A 15 -2.62 38.69 16.79
C GLY A 15 -2.93 38.36 15.34
N PHE A 16 -2.50 39.19 14.40
CA PHE A 16 -2.42 38.78 12.99
C PHE A 16 -1.40 37.67 12.91
N VAL A 17 -1.85 36.43 12.84
CA VAL A 17 -1.01 35.32 12.38
C VAL A 17 -0.80 35.54 10.89
N THR A 18 0.33 36.14 10.54
CA THR A 18 0.80 36.11 9.16
C THR A 18 1.09 34.65 8.84
N CYS A 19 0.22 34.02 8.05
CA CYS A 19 0.51 32.76 7.44
C CYS A 19 1.74 32.97 6.55
N ASN A 20 2.92 32.59 7.05
CA ASN A 20 4.10 32.48 6.22
C ASN A 20 3.87 31.23 5.38
N ASP A 21 3.72 31.39 4.09
CA ASP A 21 3.46 30.36 3.07
C ASP A 21 4.66 29.40 2.85
N ASN A 22 5.62 29.41 3.76
CA ASN A 22 6.74 28.47 3.84
C ASN A 22 6.49 27.38 4.88
N SER A 23 5.27 26.89 5.01
CA SER A 23 5.03 25.73 5.83
C SER A 23 5.57 24.46 5.15
N GLN A 24 6.82 24.26 5.28
CA GLN A 24 7.44 22.96 5.19
C GLN A 24 6.82 22.03 6.22
N VAL A 25 5.77 21.29 5.96
CA VAL A 25 5.48 20.27 6.96
C VAL A 25 4.72 19.12 6.39
N ALA A 26 5.48 18.14 6.00
CA ALA A 26 5.00 16.77 5.90
C ALA A 26 4.81 16.15 7.30
N ILE A 27 5.68 16.48 8.25
CA ILE A 27 5.57 16.07 9.65
C ILE A 27 4.86 17.20 10.41
N ARG A 28 3.75 16.88 11.06
CA ARG A 28 2.94 17.85 11.76
C ARG A 28 3.71 18.66 12.80
N SER A 29 3.40 19.93 12.87
CA SER A 29 3.94 20.84 13.86
C SER A 29 3.19 20.84 15.20
N ASP A 30 2.02 20.22 15.27
CA ASP A 30 1.23 20.15 16.50
C ASP A 30 1.74 19.01 17.39
N GLN A 31 2.61 19.36 18.31
CA GLN A 31 3.20 18.43 19.25
C GLN A 31 2.19 17.83 20.26
N LEU A 32 1.05 18.47 20.47
CA LEU A 32 -0.02 17.94 21.34
C LEU A 32 -0.78 16.78 20.68
N GLY A 33 -0.69 16.67 19.35
CA GLY A 33 -1.26 15.58 18.58
C GLY A 33 -0.26 14.45 18.30
N PHE A 34 0.91 14.43 18.94
CA PHE A 34 1.91 13.36 18.77
C PHE A 34 1.72 12.27 19.82
N ASP A 35 1.56 11.04 19.33
CA ASP A 35 1.54 9.87 20.18
C ASP A 35 2.98 9.48 20.56
N PRO A 36 3.34 9.43 21.87
CA PRO A 36 4.68 9.12 22.31
C PRO A 36 5.11 7.67 22.01
N SER A 37 4.18 6.77 21.74
CA SER A 37 4.47 5.38 21.36
C SER A 37 4.90 5.24 19.90
N LEU A 38 4.68 6.28 19.08
CA LEU A 38 4.97 6.25 17.64
C LEU A 38 6.41 6.69 17.37
N GLU A 39 7.25 5.74 16.98
CA GLU A 39 8.66 5.95 16.67
C GLU A 39 8.88 6.22 15.18
N VAL A 40 9.72 7.22 14.85
CA VAL A 40 10.23 7.46 13.49
C VAL A 40 11.43 6.52 13.26
N ILE A 41 11.33 5.65 12.25
CA ILE A 41 12.36 4.64 11.96
C ILE A 41 13.19 5.04 10.74
N HIS A 42 12.54 5.60 9.70
CA HIS A 42 13.22 6.00 8.48
C HIS A 42 12.51 7.19 7.84
N LEU A 43 13.28 8.06 7.20
CA LEU A 43 12.83 9.25 6.48
C LEU A 43 13.24 9.14 5.01
N TYR A 44 12.26 8.98 4.13
CA TYR A 44 12.46 8.88 2.69
C TYR A 44 12.54 10.27 2.06
N GLU A 45 13.70 10.66 1.58
CA GLU A 45 13.91 11.99 0.98
C GLU A 45 13.80 12.01 -0.54
N LYS A 46 13.98 10.86 -1.20
CA LYS A 46 14.15 10.79 -2.66
C LYS A 46 12.97 10.16 -3.37
N GLN A 47 12.58 8.94 -2.98
CA GLN A 47 11.58 8.15 -3.66
C GLN A 47 10.32 7.98 -2.79
N TRP A 48 9.18 7.90 -3.44
CA TRP A 48 7.89 7.73 -2.78
C TRP A 48 7.66 6.26 -2.41
N PRO A 49 7.54 5.90 -1.10
CA PRO A 49 7.46 4.53 -0.65
C PRO A 49 6.01 4.03 -0.58
N VAL A 50 5.82 2.72 -0.75
CA VAL A 50 4.55 2.04 -0.45
C VAL A 50 4.76 0.82 0.44
N GLY A 51 5.46 -0.21 -0.02
CA GLY A 51 5.67 -1.45 0.71
C GLY A 51 6.73 -1.33 1.80
N ILE A 52 6.56 -2.13 2.84
CA ILE A 52 7.54 -2.35 3.91
C ILE A 52 7.50 -3.82 4.32
N ALA A 53 8.66 -4.43 4.54
CA ALA A 53 8.82 -5.74 5.14
C ALA A 53 10.00 -5.71 6.13
N VAL A 54 9.81 -6.32 7.30
CA VAL A 54 10.83 -6.37 8.35
C VAL A 54 11.11 -7.82 8.73
N SER A 55 12.39 -8.23 8.62
CA SER A 55 12.82 -9.60 8.94
C SER A 55 12.86 -9.86 10.45
N SER A 56 13.02 -11.12 10.84
CA SER A 56 13.19 -11.52 12.24
C SER A 56 14.47 -10.93 12.85
N THR A 57 15.47 -10.64 12.03
CA THR A 57 16.74 -10.00 12.42
C THR A 57 16.66 -8.47 12.45
N GLY A 58 15.52 -7.87 12.08
CA GLY A 58 15.30 -6.43 12.07
C GLY A 58 15.77 -5.71 10.81
N ARG A 59 16.18 -6.44 9.75
CA ARG A 59 16.42 -5.86 8.42
C ARG A 59 15.11 -5.33 7.86
N LYS A 60 15.14 -4.18 7.22
CA LYS A 60 13.95 -3.48 6.71
C LYS A 60 14.06 -3.28 5.21
N PHE A 61 13.03 -3.66 4.47
CA PHE A 61 12.98 -3.56 3.02
C PHE A 61 11.78 -2.72 2.61
N ALA A 62 12.01 -1.72 1.78
CA ALA A 62 10.95 -0.87 1.23
C ALA A 62 10.83 -1.01 -0.28
N CYS A 63 9.64 -0.77 -0.85
CA CYS A 63 9.48 -0.66 -2.31
C CYS A 63 8.88 0.68 -2.73
N PHE A 64 9.23 1.06 -3.96
CA PHE A 64 8.95 2.35 -4.57
C PHE A 64 8.21 2.15 -5.91
N PRO A 65 6.85 2.19 -5.92
CA PRO A 65 6.07 1.73 -7.06
C PRO A 65 6.06 2.72 -8.22
N ALA A 66 6.77 2.37 -9.27
CA ALA A 66 6.78 3.10 -10.53
C ALA A 66 5.42 3.10 -11.26
N VAL A 67 4.51 2.18 -10.92
CA VAL A 67 3.15 2.12 -11.49
C VAL A 67 2.23 3.22 -10.97
N LEU A 68 2.55 3.85 -9.84
CA LEU A 68 1.78 4.92 -9.20
C LEU A 68 2.49 6.27 -9.24
N ASP A 69 3.80 6.28 -9.38
CA ASP A 69 4.60 7.51 -9.37
C ASP A 69 5.69 7.45 -10.45
N GLU A 70 5.62 8.38 -11.41
CA GLU A 70 6.59 8.48 -12.51
C GLU A 70 8.01 8.76 -12.01
N LEU A 71 8.16 9.46 -10.88
CA LEU A 71 9.47 9.73 -10.27
C LEU A 71 10.19 8.46 -9.81
N ASN A 72 9.46 7.38 -9.59
CA ASN A 72 10.00 6.04 -9.27
C ASN A 72 10.32 5.22 -10.53
N THR A 73 9.99 5.69 -11.73
CA THR A 73 10.24 4.95 -12.96
C THR A 73 11.71 5.01 -13.33
N ASN A 74 12.36 3.84 -13.40
CA ASN A 74 13.74 3.76 -13.84
C ASN A 74 13.84 4.01 -15.35
N ASN A 75 14.64 5.01 -15.72
CA ASN A 75 14.90 5.37 -17.13
C ASN A 75 16.29 4.93 -17.62
N GLY A 76 17.02 4.14 -16.80
CA GLY A 76 18.37 3.64 -17.08
C GLY A 76 19.50 4.57 -16.65
N SER A 77 19.19 5.79 -16.16
CA SER A 77 20.21 6.79 -15.78
C SER A 77 19.87 7.62 -14.54
N ASN A 78 18.64 7.54 -14.03
CA ASN A 78 18.17 8.38 -12.92
C ASN A 78 18.45 7.81 -11.53
N ASN A 79 19.12 6.66 -11.45
CA ASN A 79 19.53 6.02 -10.18
C ASN A 79 18.38 5.80 -9.17
N VAL A 80 17.18 5.52 -9.68
CA VAL A 80 16.04 5.07 -8.86
C VAL A 80 16.00 3.54 -8.84
N TYR A 81 15.49 3.01 -7.73
CA TYR A 81 15.37 1.58 -7.52
C TYR A 81 13.95 1.21 -7.10
N ALA A 82 13.53 -0.01 -7.43
CA ALA A 82 12.20 -0.50 -7.10
C ALA A 82 12.11 -1.07 -5.68
N VAL A 83 13.22 -1.62 -5.17
CA VAL A 83 13.34 -2.19 -3.82
C VAL A 83 14.66 -1.76 -3.19
N ALA A 84 14.61 -1.35 -1.93
CA ALA A 84 15.81 -1.07 -1.13
C ALA A 84 15.75 -1.69 0.26
N GLU A 85 16.92 -2.01 0.80
CA GLU A 85 17.14 -2.20 2.22
C GLU A 85 17.39 -0.83 2.90
N LEU A 86 16.70 -0.59 4.01
CA LEU A 86 16.83 0.62 4.82
C LEU A 86 17.91 0.39 5.90
N THR A 87 19.03 1.08 5.80
CA THR A 87 20.20 0.83 6.63
C THR A 87 20.25 1.66 7.90
N ASP A 88 19.72 2.89 7.84
CA ASP A 88 19.63 3.83 8.96
C ASP A 88 18.44 4.80 8.77
N LEU A 89 18.46 5.95 9.45
CA LEU A 89 17.36 6.93 9.37
C LEU A 89 17.14 7.49 7.94
N TYR A 90 18.17 7.52 7.08
CA TYR A 90 18.13 8.08 5.71
C TYR A 90 18.76 7.16 4.67
N GLY A 91 19.46 6.11 5.09
CA GLY A 91 20.24 5.24 4.22
C GLY A 91 19.37 4.20 3.51
N GLU A 92 19.49 4.13 2.20
CA GLU A 92 18.78 3.20 1.32
C GLU A 92 19.77 2.55 0.36
N THR A 93 19.75 1.21 0.26
CA THR A 93 20.62 0.45 -0.63
C THR A 93 19.77 -0.46 -1.54
N PRO A 94 19.93 -0.44 -2.88
CA PRO A 94 19.18 -1.30 -3.80
C PRO A 94 19.27 -2.79 -3.39
N TYR A 95 18.12 -3.46 -3.29
CA TYR A 95 18.03 -4.83 -2.82
C TYR A 95 17.30 -5.74 -3.84
N PRO A 96 17.74 -7.00 -4.11
CA PRO A 96 18.90 -7.68 -3.51
C PRO A 96 20.24 -7.16 -4.03
N ASN A 97 20.26 -6.43 -5.13
CA ASN A 97 21.43 -5.78 -5.73
C ASN A 97 21.02 -4.72 -6.75
N GLU A 98 21.99 -3.98 -7.28
CA GLU A 98 21.75 -2.96 -8.31
C GLU A 98 21.29 -3.57 -9.65
N GLU A 99 21.76 -4.75 -10.04
CA GLU A 99 21.43 -5.37 -11.32
C GLU A 99 19.92 -5.65 -11.41
N TYR A 100 19.32 -6.19 -10.34
CA TYR A 100 17.87 -6.43 -10.27
C TYR A 100 17.05 -5.13 -10.35
N ASN A 101 17.56 -4.04 -9.80
CA ASN A 101 16.90 -2.75 -9.71
C ASN A 101 17.14 -1.83 -10.91
N ASN A 102 18.13 -2.13 -11.75
CA ASN A 102 18.52 -1.26 -12.86
C ASN A 102 18.41 -1.99 -14.22
N PRO A 103 17.20 -2.11 -14.78
CA PRO A 103 17.01 -2.73 -16.09
C PRO A 103 17.77 -1.96 -17.16
N SER A 104 18.54 -2.66 -17.98
CA SER A 104 19.37 -2.06 -19.03
C SER A 104 18.55 -1.17 -19.96
N GLY A 105 18.89 0.12 -20.01
CA GLY A 105 18.17 1.14 -20.79
C GLY A 105 16.77 1.47 -20.21
N GLY A 106 16.58 1.29 -18.89
CA GLY A 106 15.36 1.63 -18.15
C GLY A 106 14.20 0.65 -18.35
N ALA A 107 13.06 0.98 -17.77
CA ALA A 107 11.88 0.10 -17.69
C ALA A 107 10.97 0.17 -18.94
N VAL A 108 11.10 1.22 -19.76
CA VAL A 108 10.20 1.48 -20.90
C VAL A 108 10.77 0.92 -22.19
N ASP A 109 9.92 0.29 -22.99
CA ASP A 109 10.20 -0.15 -24.36
C ASP A 109 9.50 0.78 -25.35
N ASN A 110 10.29 1.55 -26.08
CA ASN A 110 9.86 2.49 -27.12
C ASN A 110 10.09 1.95 -28.54
N SER A 111 10.37 0.67 -28.72
CA SER A 111 10.67 0.07 -30.04
C SER A 111 9.43 -0.08 -30.92
N GLY A 112 8.23 -0.05 -30.34
CA GLY A 112 6.95 -0.18 -31.02
C GLY A 112 6.26 1.16 -31.32
N PRO A 113 5.06 1.11 -31.94
CA PRO A 113 4.29 2.32 -32.25
C PRO A 113 3.74 3.04 -31.01
N PHE A 114 3.64 2.32 -29.89
CA PHE A 114 3.24 2.85 -28.59
C PHE A 114 4.20 2.35 -27.51
N PRO A 115 4.55 3.21 -26.53
CA PRO A 115 5.38 2.81 -25.42
C PRO A 115 4.68 1.76 -24.57
N LYS A 116 5.42 0.79 -24.05
CA LYS A 116 4.98 -0.22 -23.09
C LYS A 116 6.12 -0.54 -22.14
N THR A 117 5.85 -1.30 -21.09
CA THR A 117 6.93 -1.77 -20.22
C THR A 117 7.68 -2.94 -20.85
N LYS A 118 8.95 -3.07 -20.50
CA LYS A 118 9.75 -4.24 -20.86
C LYS A 118 9.24 -5.50 -20.17
N GLY A 119 9.30 -6.65 -20.85
CA GLY A 119 8.96 -7.96 -20.30
C GLY A 119 10.18 -8.63 -19.67
N LEU A 120 10.68 -8.09 -18.54
CA LEU A 120 11.91 -8.58 -17.90
C LEU A 120 11.57 -9.40 -16.65
N SER A 121 11.87 -10.70 -16.67
CA SER A 121 11.65 -11.58 -15.51
C SER A 121 12.75 -11.50 -14.46
N ASN A 122 13.93 -11.02 -14.82
CA ASN A 122 15.12 -10.92 -13.98
C ASN A 122 15.44 -9.49 -13.48
N ASN A 123 14.54 -8.54 -13.72
CA ASN A 123 14.64 -7.17 -13.19
C ASN A 123 13.32 -6.75 -12.56
N PHE A 124 13.38 -5.89 -11.57
CA PHE A 124 12.22 -5.20 -11.03
C PHE A 124 11.85 -4.02 -11.94
N LEU A 125 10.53 -3.84 -12.18
CA LEU A 125 10.00 -2.78 -13.02
C LEU A 125 9.07 -1.85 -12.24
N GLY A 126 8.03 -2.42 -11.61
CA GLY A 126 7.00 -1.69 -10.88
C GLY A 126 6.55 -2.44 -9.64
N VAL A 127 7.47 -2.64 -8.69
CA VAL A 127 7.20 -3.35 -7.43
C VAL A 127 6.20 -2.54 -6.60
N ILE A 128 5.11 -3.19 -6.18
CA ILE A 128 4.01 -2.54 -5.45
C ILE A 128 3.88 -3.02 -4.01
N SER A 129 4.32 -4.23 -3.71
CA SER A 129 4.17 -4.81 -2.38
C SER A 129 5.34 -5.72 -2.03
N LEU A 130 5.66 -5.72 -0.74
CA LEU A 130 6.60 -6.61 -0.08
C LEU A 130 5.89 -7.36 1.03
N PHE A 131 6.22 -8.61 1.20
CA PHE A 131 5.84 -9.41 2.35
C PHE A 131 7.01 -10.27 2.77
N ILE A 132 7.25 -10.41 4.06
CA ILE A 132 8.25 -11.35 4.58
C ILE A 132 7.54 -12.42 5.40
N ASP A 133 7.82 -13.68 5.11
CA ASP A 133 7.21 -14.79 5.83
C ASP A 133 7.98 -15.13 7.13
N ILE A 134 7.56 -16.18 7.82
CA ILE A 134 8.17 -16.61 9.09
C ILE A 134 9.54 -17.26 8.94
N PHE A 135 9.93 -17.61 7.74
CA PHE A 135 11.24 -18.17 7.41
C PHE A 135 12.23 -17.11 6.88
N ASP A 136 11.86 -15.82 7.02
CA ASP A 136 12.62 -14.70 6.49
C ASP A 136 12.81 -14.73 4.97
N VAL A 137 11.86 -15.32 4.25
CA VAL A 137 11.79 -15.17 2.80
C VAL A 137 11.02 -13.90 2.46
N LEU A 138 11.67 -12.98 1.75
CA LEU A 138 11.06 -11.77 1.24
C LEU A 138 10.36 -12.06 -0.10
N TRP A 139 9.07 -11.81 -0.14
CA TRP A 139 8.22 -11.92 -1.33
C TRP A 139 8.02 -10.54 -1.93
N VAL A 140 8.46 -10.38 -3.18
CA VAL A 140 8.44 -9.11 -3.92
C VAL A 140 7.41 -9.23 -5.05
N LEU A 141 6.34 -8.43 -4.98
CA LEU A 141 5.28 -8.42 -5.98
C LEU A 141 5.52 -7.28 -6.97
N ASP A 142 5.80 -7.64 -8.21
CA ASP A 142 6.04 -6.72 -9.32
C ASP A 142 4.85 -6.70 -10.28
N THR A 143 4.26 -5.52 -10.50
CA THR A 143 3.17 -5.33 -11.47
C THR A 143 3.66 -5.42 -12.91
N GLY A 144 4.96 -5.26 -13.13
CA GLY A 144 5.55 -5.10 -14.45
C GLY A 144 5.07 -3.85 -15.18
N ARG A 145 4.49 -2.85 -14.47
CA ARG A 145 3.95 -1.61 -15.04
C ARG A 145 4.63 -0.39 -14.45
N VAL A 146 4.74 0.66 -15.23
CA VAL A 146 5.31 1.95 -14.82
C VAL A 146 4.48 3.11 -15.36
N VAL A 147 4.60 4.28 -14.75
CA VAL A 147 4.13 5.54 -15.32
C VAL A 147 5.24 6.15 -16.16
N SER A 148 4.91 6.60 -17.35
CA SER A 148 5.80 7.36 -18.23
C SER A 148 5.00 8.43 -18.95
N GLU A 149 5.51 9.66 -18.96
CA GLU A 149 4.83 10.84 -19.54
C GLU A 149 3.40 11.03 -19.04
N GLY A 150 3.19 10.79 -17.74
CA GLY A 150 1.89 10.91 -17.06
C GLY A 150 0.89 9.79 -17.39
N VAL A 151 1.29 8.73 -18.08
CA VAL A 151 0.45 7.61 -18.47
C VAL A 151 0.96 6.31 -17.84
N THR A 152 0.07 5.54 -17.21
CA THR A 152 0.41 4.18 -16.74
C THR A 152 0.45 3.23 -17.93
N LEU A 153 1.64 2.74 -18.25
CA LEU A 153 1.86 1.85 -19.39
C LEU A 153 1.35 0.43 -19.13
N ASP A 154 0.95 -0.25 -20.20
CA ASP A 154 0.60 -1.67 -20.13
C ASP A 154 1.82 -2.54 -19.89
N SER A 155 1.65 -3.62 -19.12
CA SER A 155 2.70 -4.59 -18.88
C SER A 155 2.94 -5.48 -20.09
N SER A 156 4.18 -5.92 -20.26
CA SER A 156 4.56 -7.00 -21.18
C SER A 156 4.75 -8.30 -20.42
N TYR A 157 4.52 -9.45 -21.08
CA TYR A 157 4.77 -10.76 -20.48
C TYR A 157 6.23 -10.87 -19.99
N GLY A 158 6.41 -11.42 -18.78
CA GLY A 158 7.69 -11.44 -18.07
C GLY A 158 7.84 -10.29 -17.03
N GLY A 159 7.12 -9.17 -17.23
CA GLY A 159 7.10 -8.07 -16.28
C GLY A 159 6.36 -8.40 -14.98
N PRO A 160 5.05 -8.74 -15.05
CA PRO A 160 4.29 -9.12 -13.87
C PRO A 160 4.78 -10.44 -13.28
N LYS A 161 5.20 -10.42 -12.01
CA LYS A 161 5.79 -11.57 -11.33
C LYS A 161 5.76 -11.46 -9.82
N LEU A 162 5.92 -12.61 -9.17
CA LEU A 162 6.22 -12.72 -7.75
C LEU A 162 7.62 -13.31 -7.61
N VAL A 163 8.49 -12.64 -6.86
CA VAL A 163 9.88 -13.09 -6.63
C VAL A 163 10.06 -13.39 -5.15
N SER A 164 10.68 -14.52 -4.82
CA SER A 164 11.10 -14.86 -3.46
C SER A 164 12.60 -14.70 -3.30
N ILE A 165 13.01 -14.08 -2.18
CA ILE A 165 14.41 -13.80 -1.85
C ILE A 165 14.68 -14.31 -0.43
N ASP A 166 15.68 -15.18 -0.28
CA ASP A 166 16.17 -15.55 1.04
C ASP A 166 17.01 -14.39 1.61
N THR A 167 16.51 -13.76 2.67
CA THR A 167 17.18 -12.59 3.26
C THR A 167 18.40 -12.95 4.10
N ASN A 168 18.66 -14.24 4.35
CA ASN A 168 19.86 -14.66 5.09
C ASN A 168 21.13 -14.67 4.21
N ASN A 169 20.95 -14.85 2.90
CA ASN A 169 22.05 -14.89 1.94
C ASN A 169 21.88 -13.95 0.74
N ASP A 170 20.80 -13.13 0.75
CA ASP A 170 20.45 -12.15 -0.27
C ASP A 170 20.28 -12.76 -1.68
N ALA A 171 19.82 -14.01 -1.72
CA ALA A 171 19.66 -14.75 -2.95
C ALA A 171 18.21 -14.84 -3.40
N VAL A 172 17.97 -14.57 -4.70
CA VAL A 172 16.69 -14.88 -5.33
C VAL A 172 16.55 -16.39 -5.39
N VAL A 173 15.44 -16.92 -4.83
CA VAL A 173 15.13 -18.34 -4.75
C VAL A 173 14.29 -18.76 -5.94
N ASP A 174 13.13 -18.09 -6.13
CA ASP A 174 12.20 -18.41 -7.20
C ASP A 174 11.65 -17.12 -7.85
N THR A 175 11.22 -17.24 -9.11
CA THR A 175 10.51 -16.21 -9.86
C THR A 175 9.29 -16.81 -10.53
N TYR A 176 8.11 -16.38 -10.10
CA TYR A 176 6.82 -16.81 -10.64
C TYR A 176 6.30 -15.75 -11.60
N VAL A 177 6.47 -15.97 -12.90
CA VAL A 177 5.97 -15.09 -13.96
C VAL A 177 4.51 -15.42 -14.23
N PHE A 178 3.65 -14.40 -14.15
CA PHE A 178 2.22 -14.60 -14.35
C PHE A 178 1.86 -14.71 -15.85
N PRO A 179 1.01 -15.67 -16.22
CA PRO A 179 0.44 -15.70 -17.57
C PRO A 179 -0.51 -14.54 -17.80
N THR A 180 -0.73 -14.16 -19.05
CA THR A 180 -1.47 -12.94 -19.44
C THR A 180 -2.98 -12.99 -19.17
N ASP A 181 -3.54 -14.17 -18.93
CA ASP A 181 -4.93 -14.35 -18.48
C ASP A 181 -5.08 -14.18 -16.96
N VAL A 182 -3.99 -14.27 -16.21
CA VAL A 182 -3.91 -14.02 -14.76
C VAL A 182 -3.49 -12.56 -14.51
N ALA A 183 -2.32 -12.16 -14.99
CA ALA A 183 -1.85 -10.78 -14.98
C ALA A 183 -2.10 -10.13 -16.34
N ARG A 184 -3.24 -9.47 -16.48
CA ARG A 184 -3.59 -8.78 -17.72
C ARG A 184 -2.72 -7.55 -17.93
N PRO A 185 -2.53 -7.07 -19.16
CA PRO A 185 -1.68 -5.89 -19.42
C PRO A 185 -2.02 -4.68 -18.56
N THR A 186 -3.31 -4.52 -18.21
CA THR A 186 -3.83 -3.42 -17.39
C THR A 186 -3.97 -3.76 -15.91
N SER A 187 -3.64 -4.99 -15.47
CA SER A 187 -3.73 -5.37 -14.05
C SER A 187 -2.88 -4.44 -13.17
N LEU A 188 -3.45 -4.05 -12.05
CA LEU A 188 -2.77 -3.31 -11.00
C LEU A 188 -2.82 -4.15 -9.73
N PHE A 189 -1.75 -4.87 -9.46
CA PHE A 189 -1.66 -5.62 -8.21
C PHE A 189 -1.70 -4.67 -7.01
N GLY A 190 -2.25 -5.15 -5.91
CA GLY A 190 -2.28 -4.42 -4.65
C GLY A 190 -1.28 -5.00 -3.67
N ASN A 191 -1.61 -6.10 -3.04
CA ASN A 191 -0.82 -6.68 -1.97
C ASN A 191 -0.66 -8.20 -2.13
N VAL A 192 0.29 -8.78 -1.41
CA VAL A 192 0.56 -10.22 -1.37
C VAL A 192 0.64 -10.72 0.07
N ARG A 193 0.08 -11.91 0.33
CA ARG A 193 0.31 -12.70 1.54
C ARG A 193 0.61 -14.13 1.16
N VAL A 194 1.47 -14.78 1.92
CA VAL A 194 1.93 -16.15 1.64
C VAL A 194 1.66 -17.04 2.84
N ASP A 195 1.07 -18.19 2.57
CA ASP A 195 1.04 -19.34 3.45
C ASP A 195 2.24 -20.22 3.13
N PRO A 196 3.33 -20.15 3.91
CA PRO A 196 4.56 -20.87 3.60
C PRO A 196 4.43 -22.38 3.81
N PHE A 197 3.51 -22.81 4.69
CA PHE A 197 3.30 -24.24 4.97
C PHE A 197 2.54 -24.94 3.84
N ARG A 198 1.52 -24.26 3.29
CA ARG A 198 0.77 -24.79 2.14
C ARG A 198 1.36 -24.35 0.81
N ARG A 199 2.44 -23.56 0.85
CA ARG A 199 3.13 -23.02 -0.32
C ARG A 199 2.14 -22.34 -1.29
N THR A 200 1.36 -21.41 -0.77
CA THR A 200 0.34 -20.70 -1.54
C THR A 200 0.46 -19.19 -1.31
N ALA A 201 0.48 -18.43 -2.39
CA ALA A 201 0.39 -16.96 -2.31
C ALA A 201 -1.02 -16.48 -2.72
N TYR A 202 -1.47 -15.41 -2.05
CA TYR A 202 -2.72 -14.71 -2.33
C TYR A 202 -2.40 -13.27 -2.65
N ILE A 203 -2.83 -12.83 -3.84
CA ILE A 203 -2.50 -11.51 -4.39
C ILE A 203 -3.81 -10.81 -4.74
N SER A 204 -3.95 -9.55 -4.36
CA SER A 204 -5.06 -8.72 -4.77
C SER A 204 -4.80 -8.05 -6.13
N ASP A 205 -5.81 -8.02 -7.01
CA ASP A 205 -5.79 -7.22 -8.23
C ASP A 205 -6.74 -6.01 -8.06
N SER A 206 -6.14 -4.87 -7.80
CA SER A 206 -6.78 -3.59 -7.50
C SER A 206 -7.14 -2.78 -8.74
N THR A 207 -7.04 -3.36 -9.93
CA THR A 207 -7.21 -2.63 -11.20
C THR A 207 -8.46 -1.72 -11.21
N PRO A 208 -8.38 -0.47 -11.67
CA PRO A 208 -9.53 0.45 -11.69
C PRO A 208 -10.58 0.11 -12.75
N THR A 209 -10.31 -0.83 -13.65
CA THR A 209 -11.22 -1.23 -14.73
C THR A 209 -12.36 -2.17 -14.29
N ARG A 210 -12.51 -2.40 -12.97
CA ARG A 210 -13.49 -3.33 -12.36
C ARG A 210 -13.26 -4.81 -12.68
N ASP A 211 -12.09 -5.15 -13.15
CA ASP A 211 -11.69 -6.53 -13.39
C ASP A 211 -10.89 -7.09 -12.21
N ASN A 212 -11.34 -6.71 -11.02
CA ASN A 212 -10.73 -7.08 -9.75
C ASN A 212 -10.87 -8.56 -9.45
N ALA A 213 -9.91 -9.10 -8.72
CA ALA A 213 -9.89 -10.50 -8.30
C ALA A 213 -8.93 -10.70 -7.13
N ILE A 214 -9.02 -11.86 -6.49
CA ILE A 214 -7.91 -12.45 -5.75
C ILE A 214 -7.20 -13.42 -6.70
N ILE A 215 -5.89 -13.27 -6.85
CA ILE A 215 -5.03 -14.19 -7.60
C ILE A 215 -4.42 -15.15 -6.60
N VAL A 216 -4.46 -16.43 -6.90
CA VAL A 216 -3.84 -17.49 -6.11
C VAL A 216 -2.69 -18.09 -6.90
N VAL A 217 -1.58 -18.36 -6.21
CA VAL A 217 -0.39 -19.00 -6.81
C VAL A 217 -0.06 -20.26 -6.02
N ASP A 218 0.00 -21.40 -6.67
CA ASP A 218 0.62 -22.59 -6.11
C ASP A 218 2.15 -22.48 -6.26
N LEU A 219 2.83 -22.22 -5.16
CA LEU A 219 4.28 -21.99 -5.14
C LEU A 219 5.11 -23.30 -5.34
N ARG A 220 4.45 -24.46 -5.47
CA ARG A 220 5.12 -25.73 -5.80
C ARG A 220 5.21 -25.94 -7.29
N THR A 221 4.18 -25.52 -8.03
CA THR A 221 4.08 -25.72 -9.48
C THR A 221 4.31 -24.44 -10.28
N GLY A 222 4.08 -23.28 -9.67
CA GLY A 222 4.04 -21.98 -10.34
C GLY A 222 2.70 -21.69 -11.02
N ASP A 223 1.72 -22.58 -10.94
CA ASP A 223 0.39 -22.34 -11.49
C ASP A 223 -0.30 -21.21 -10.73
N SER A 224 -1.05 -20.40 -11.46
CA SER A 224 -1.79 -19.28 -10.87
C SER A 224 -3.16 -19.15 -11.53
N TRP A 225 -4.13 -18.65 -10.77
CA TRP A 225 -5.50 -18.44 -11.26
C TRP A 225 -6.18 -17.28 -10.56
N ARG A 226 -7.23 -16.74 -11.18
CA ARG A 226 -8.06 -15.67 -10.66
C ARG A 226 -9.30 -16.24 -9.99
N THR A 227 -9.59 -15.82 -8.78
CA THR A 227 -10.80 -16.18 -8.02
C THR A 227 -11.52 -14.92 -7.54
N LEU A 228 -12.80 -15.00 -7.16
CA LEU A 228 -13.67 -13.87 -6.86
C LEU A 228 -13.68 -12.80 -7.97
N ALA A 229 -13.39 -13.22 -9.21
CA ALA A 229 -13.26 -12.29 -10.32
C ALA A 229 -14.54 -11.50 -10.55
N ARG A 230 -14.43 -10.16 -10.44
CA ARG A 230 -15.56 -9.21 -10.57
C ARG A 230 -16.66 -9.36 -9.52
N ASP A 231 -16.43 -10.08 -8.45
CA ASP A 231 -17.37 -10.13 -7.32
C ASP A 231 -17.51 -8.76 -6.67
N PHE A 232 -18.67 -8.49 -6.08
CA PHE A 232 -18.92 -7.22 -5.40
C PHE A 232 -17.92 -6.95 -4.27
N SER A 233 -17.54 -7.98 -3.53
CA SER A 233 -16.65 -7.86 -2.36
C SER A 233 -15.22 -7.42 -2.71
N VAL A 234 -14.77 -7.65 -3.96
CA VAL A 234 -13.43 -7.24 -4.42
C VAL A 234 -13.42 -5.93 -5.19
N ARG A 235 -14.56 -5.24 -5.33
CA ARG A 235 -14.68 -3.97 -6.06
C ARG A 235 -14.70 -2.77 -5.12
N ALA A 236 -14.32 -1.61 -5.65
CA ALA A 236 -14.66 -0.34 -5.04
C ALA A 236 -16.17 -0.16 -4.94
N LEU A 237 -16.64 0.46 -3.87
CA LEU A 237 -18.04 0.80 -3.71
C LEU A 237 -18.44 1.89 -4.73
N PRO A 238 -19.43 1.65 -5.60
CA PRO A 238 -19.82 2.62 -6.63
C PRO A 238 -20.20 3.98 -6.04
N GLY A 239 -19.61 5.05 -6.57
CA GLY A 239 -19.90 6.43 -6.13
C GLY A 239 -19.31 6.78 -4.76
N PHE A 240 -18.46 5.93 -4.21
CA PHE A 240 -17.80 6.20 -2.93
C PHE A 240 -16.72 7.29 -3.07
N VAL A 241 -16.68 8.20 -2.09
CA VAL A 241 -15.65 9.21 -1.96
C VAL A 241 -15.07 9.12 -0.55
N ALA A 242 -13.78 8.84 -0.46
CA ALA A 242 -13.05 8.92 0.80
C ALA A 242 -12.70 10.38 1.13
N PHE A 243 -12.64 10.71 2.41
CA PHE A 243 -12.21 12.03 2.89
C PHE A 243 -10.97 11.88 3.75
N VAL A 244 -9.86 12.43 3.30
CA VAL A 244 -8.58 12.42 4.05
C VAL A 244 -8.23 13.85 4.41
N ASN A 245 -7.99 14.11 5.70
CA ASN A 245 -7.77 15.46 6.25
C ASN A 245 -8.89 16.46 5.89
N GLY A 246 -10.14 15.98 5.76
CA GLY A 246 -11.29 16.80 5.39
C GLY A 246 -11.47 17.05 3.90
N TYR A 247 -10.59 16.54 3.04
CA TYR A 247 -10.64 16.69 1.59
C TYR A 247 -11.10 15.43 0.90
N PRO A 248 -12.03 15.52 -0.09
CA PRO A 248 -12.45 14.37 -0.88
C PRO A 248 -11.32 13.88 -1.78
N LEU A 249 -11.31 12.57 -2.05
CA LEU A 249 -10.35 11.99 -2.98
C LEU A 249 -11.03 11.60 -4.28
N TYR A 250 -10.54 12.16 -5.39
CA TYR A 250 -10.93 11.82 -6.74
C TYR A 250 -9.72 11.41 -7.57
N GLN A 251 -9.93 10.58 -8.57
CA GLN A 251 -8.94 10.26 -9.60
C GLN A 251 -8.84 11.42 -10.60
N VAL A 252 -7.65 11.92 -10.85
CA VAL A 252 -7.42 12.81 -11.99
C VAL A 252 -7.56 12.02 -13.28
N VAL A 253 -8.39 12.52 -14.18
CA VAL A 253 -8.55 11.98 -15.54
C VAL A 253 -7.60 12.71 -16.47
N THR A 254 -6.77 11.97 -17.19
CA THR A 254 -5.85 12.52 -18.18
C THR A 254 -6.32 12.23 -19.61
N SER A 255 -5.99 13.10 -20.53
CA SER A 255 -6.10 12.83 -21.96
C SER A 255 -5.11 11.73 -22.37
N PRO A 256 -5.21 11.17 -23.60
CA PRO A 256 -4.20 10.24 -24.13
C PRO A 256 -2.78 10.81 -24.19
N ALA A 257 -2.65 12.13 -24.17
CA ALA A 257 -1.36 12.84 -24.13
C ALA A 257 -0.88 13.16 -22.70
N GLY A 258 -1.47 12.54 -21.67
CA GLY A 258 -1.08 12.74 -20.26
C GLY A 258 -1.58 14.06 -19.63
N THR A 259 -2.29 14.92 -20.37
CA THR A 259 -2.78 16.21 -19.82
C THR A 259 -4.01 16.00 -18.94
N PRO A 260 -4.04 16.53 -17.70
CA PRO A 260 -5.23 16.49 -16.84
C PRO A 260 -6.42 17.22 -17.47
N VAL A 261 -7.59 16.56 -17.55
CA VAL A 261 -8.79 17.09 -18.19
C VAL A 261 -10.04 17.08 -17.30
N GLY A 262 -9.97 16.42 -16.14
CA GLY A 262 -11.09 16.31 -15.22
C GLY A 262 -10.80 15.43 -14.03
N ALA A 263 -11.82 15.11 -13.26
CA ALA A 263 -11.75 14.19 -12.12
C ALA A 263 -12.92 13.20 -12.16
N SER A 264 -12.70 12.00 -11.63
CA SER A 264 -13.69 10.94 -11.50
C SER A 264 -13.59 10.22 -10.15
N PHE A 265 -14.53 9.32 -9.86
CA PHE A 265 -14.41 8.47 -8.68
C PHE A 265 -13.21 7.54 -8.80
N LEU A 266 -12.54 7.31 -7.67
CA LEU A 266 -11.55 6.25 -7.55
C LEU A 266 -12.26 4.90 -7.56
N THR A 267 -11.80 3.99 -8.42
CA THR A 267 -12.45 2.71 -8.68
C THR A 267 -11.54 1.51 -8.48
N ASN A 268 -10.38 1.73 -7.86
CA ASN A 268 -9.48 0.65 -7.48
C ASN A 268 -10.20 -0.32 -6.53
N GLY A 269 -10.18 -1.60 -6.88
CA GLY A 269 -10.80 -2.67 -6.10
C GLY A 269 -9.92 -3.14 -4.95
N VAL A 270 -10.08 -4.42 -4.59
CA VAL A 270 -9.37 -5.05 -3.49
C VAL A 270 -7.87 -4.75 -3.52
N ASP A 271 -7.34 -4.30 -2.40
CA ASP A 271 -5.93 -3.93 -2.23
C ASP A 271 -5.32 -4.64 -1.02
N GLY A 272 -5.72 -4.27 0.20
CA GLY A 272 -5.23 -4.92 1.41
C GLY A 272 -5.74 -6.34 1.56
N VAL A 273 -4.82 -7.26 1.88
CA VAL A 273 -5.10 -8.66 2.20
C VAL A 273 -4.31 -9.09 3.44
N ALA A 274 -4.92 -9.95 4.28
CA ALA A 274 -4.27 -10.57 5.44
C ALA A 274 -4.74 -12.02 5.60
N LEU A 275 -3.89 -12.86 6.18
CA LEU A 275 -4.23 -14.25 6.52
C LEU A 275 -4.49 -14.37 8.03
N SER A 276 -5.47 -15.17 8.42
CA SER A 276 -5.64 -15.54 9.84
C SER A 276 -4.40 -16.26 10.38
N PRO A 277 -4.21 -16.36 11.69
CA PRO A 277 -3.04 -17.03 12.28
C PRO A 277 -2.80 -18.43 11.74
N GLU A 278 -3.86 -19.21 11.53
CA GLU A 278 -3.84 -20.59 11.04
C GLU A 278 -3.76 -20.65 9.49
N PHE A 279 -3.73 -19.48 8.80
CA PHE A 279 -3.81 -19.34 7.34
C PHE A 279 -5.06 -19.94 6.67
N GLU A 280 -6.14 -20.17 7.47
CA GLU A 280 -7.39 -20.75 6.98
C GLU A 280 -8.40 -19.72 6.47
N THR A 281 -8.20 -18.43 6.79
CA THR A 281 -9.06 -17.34 6.37
C THR A 281 -8.25 -16.25 5.70
N LEU A 282 -8.70 -15.79 4.53
CA LEU A 282 -8.21 -14.57 3.90
C LEU A 282 -9.14 -13.42 4.25
N TYR A 283 -8.63 -12.39 4.90
CA TYR A 283 -9.27 -11.09 5.09
C TYR A 283 -8.87 -10.15 3.97
N TYR A 284 -9.79 -9.30 3.52
CA TYR A 284 -9.48 -8.35 2.44
C TYR A 284 -10.36 -7.12 2.45
N VAL A 285 -9.82 -6.01 1.93
CA VAL A 285 -10.49 -4.71 1.83
C VAL A 285 -10.25 -4.07 0.46
N ALA A 286 -11.21 -3.27 0.00
CA ALA A 286 -11.02 -2.33 -1.09
C ALA A 286 -10.82 -0.92 -0.50
N PRO A 287 -9.78 -0.16 -0.90
CA PRO A 287 -9.46 1.15 -0.31
C PRO A 287 -10.55 2.20 -0.56
N PHE A 288 -11.37 2.02 -1.61
CA PHE A 288 -12.51 2.88 -1.91
C PHE A 288 -13.83 2.20 -1.56
N GLY A 289 -13.92 1.84 -0.30
CA GLY A 289 -15.01 1.26 0.45
C GLY A 289 -14.66 1.31 1.94
N ARG A 290 -15.49 0.71 2.80
CA ARG A 290 -15.21 0.64 4.24
C ARG A 290 -15.38 -0.75 4.82
N THR A 291 -15.68 -1.73 3.98
CA THR A 291 -16.06 -3.08 4.45
C THR A 291 -14.86 -4.02 4.46
N LEU A 292 -14.66 -4.69 5.58
CA LEU A 292 -13.77 -5.84 5.69
C LEU A 292 -14.56 -7.09 5.29
N TYR A 293 -13.97 -7.88 4.41
CA TYR A 293 -14.49 -9.17 3.99
C TYR A 293 -13.56 -10.30 4.41
N SER A 294 -14.12 -11.50 4.47
CA SER A 294 -13.34 -12.72 4.67
C SER A 294 -13.85 -13.86 3.80
N VAL A 295 -12.94 -14.80 3.49
CA VAL A 295 -13.27 -16.01 2.74
C VAL A 295 -12.32 -17.15 3.18
N PRO A 296 -12.82 -18.41 3.28
CA PRO A 296 -11.96 -19.55 3.59
C PRO A 296 -10.91 -19.79 2.50
N THR A 297 -9.63 -19.88 2.88
CA THR A 297 -8.52 -20.11 1.94
C THR A 297 -8.58 -21.48 1.28
N SER A 298 -9.19 -22.48 1.94
CA SER A 298 -9.38 -23.82 1.39
C SER A 298 -10.16 -23.83 0.07
N LEU A 299 -11.15 -22.92 -0.07
CA LEU A 299 -11.92 -22.77 -1.30
C LEU A 299 -11.12 -22.09 -2.40
N LEU A 300 -10.23 -21.18 -2.03
CA LEU A 300 -9.40 -20.42 -2.99
C LEU A 300 -8.26 -21.26 -3.56
N ARG A 301 -7.68 -22.16 -2.76
CA ARG A 301 -6.55 -23.01 -3.15
C ARG A 301 -6.89 -24.07 -4.20
N ASN A 302 -8.15 -24.43 -4.35
CA ASN A 302 -8.56 -25.40 -5.36
C ASN A 302 -9.06 -24.66 -6.63
N PRO A 303 -8.32 -24.69 -7.73
CA PRO A 303 -8.71 -23.98 -8.98
C PRO A 303 -10.03 -24.50 -9.58
N ASN A 304 -10.48 -25.71 -9.17
CA ASN A 304 -11.73 -26.31 -9.63
C ASN A 304 -12.93 -25.98 -8.74
N THR A 305 -12.76 -25.22 -7.64
CA THR A 305 -13.89 -24.80 -6.79
C THR A 305 -14.86 -23.93 -7.61
N PRO A 306 -16.15 -24.24 -7.67
CA PRO A 306 -17.11 -23.42 -8.37
C PRO A 306 -17.12 -21.99 -7.85
N ALA A 307 -17.13 -21.01 -8.75
CA ALA A 307 -17.13 -19.58 -8.35
C ALA A 307 -18.32 -19.23 -7.45
N THR A 308 -19.49 -19.86 -7.68
CA THR A 308 -20.69 -19.69 -6.85
C THR A 308 -20.51 -20.17 -5.43
N GLU A 309 -19.73 -21.23 -5.20
CA GLU A 309 -19.42 -21.72 -3.87
C GLU A 309 -18.48 -20.76 -3.13
N ILE A 310 -17.45 -20.25 -3.80
CA ILE A 310 -16.53 -19.26 -3.24
C ILE A 310 -17.28 -18.00 -2.84
N VAL A 311 -18.12 -17.45 -3.75
CA VAL A 311 -18.91 -16.25 -3.49
C VAL A 311 -19.90 -16.45 -2.33
N ALA A 312 -20.54 -17.63 -2.23
CA ALA A 312 -21.45 -17.95 -1.13
C ALA A 312 -20.74 -18.04 0.24
N ALA A 313 -19.42 -18.31 0.25
CA ALA A 313 -18.62 -18.40 1.46
C ALA A 313 -18.02 -17.05 1.91
N VAL A 314 -18.11 -15.99 1.08
CA VAL A 314 -17.68 -14.64 1.46
C VAL A 314 -18.52 -14.14 2.62
N ARG A 315 -17.85 -13.56 3.62
CA ARG A 315 -18.48 -12.92 4.78
C ARG A 315 -18.13 -11.45 4.83
N SER A 316 -19.13 -10.59 5.00
CA SER A 316 -18.93 -9.20 5.38
C SER A 316 -18.76 -9.14 6.89
N LEU A 317 -17.65 -8.59 7.37
CA LEU A 317 -17.35 -8.43 8.80
C LEU A 317 -17.72 -7.04 9.32
N GLY A 318 -18.30 -6.20 8.46
CA GLY A 318 -18.76 -4.85 8.81
C GLY A 318 -17.84 -3.75 8.29
N GLN A 319 -18.22 -2.52 8.64
CA GLN A 319 -17.47 -1.34 8.23
C GLN A 319 -16.36 -1.04 9.23
N ILE A 320 -15.12 -1.00 8.76
CA ILE A 320 -13.91 -0.75 9.54
C ILE A 320 -13.23 0.58 9.21
N GLY A 321 -13.75 1.31 8.20
CA GLY A 321 -13.15 2.53 7.67
C GLY A 321 -12.34 2.32 6.39
N VAL A 322 -11.77 3.40 5.87
CA VAL A 322 -10.99 3.43 4.62
C VAL A 322 -9.56 2.98 4.91
N SER A 323 -9.16 1.84 4.36
CA SER A 323 -7.82 1.30 4.52
C SER A 323 -7.25 0.78 3.21
N ALA A 324 -5.98 1.07 2.95
CA ALA A 324 -5.24 0.53 1.82
C ALA A 324 -4.59 -0.83 2.12
N ASP A 325 -4.37 -1.15 3.40
CA ASP A 325 -3.80 -2.43 3.82
C ASP A 325 -4.41 -2.91 5.13
N VAL A 326 -4.33 -4.22 5.33
CA VAL A 326 -4.67 -4.90 6.58
C VAL A 326 -3.60 -5.95 6.89
N THR A 327 -3.34 -6.15 8.18
CA THR A 327 -2.50 -7.25 8.67
C THR A 327 -3.11 -7.89 9.90
N THR A 328 -2.74 -9.10 10.23
CA THR A 328 -3.25 -9.84 11.40
C THR A 328 -2.11 -10.16 12.36
N ASP A 329 -2.46 -10.31 13.63
CA ASP A 329 -1.55 -10.87 14.63
C ASP A 329 -1.86 -12.34 14.93
N SER A 330 -1.05 -12.96 15.78
CA SER A 330 -1.19 -14.35 16.24
C SER A 330 -2.46 -14.62 17.07
N ASN A 331 -3.14 -13.57 17.57
CA ASN A 331 -4.41 -13.67 18.28
C ASN A 331 -5.62 -13.62 17.33
N GLY A 332 -5.40 -13.33 16.06
CA GLY A 332 -6.41 -13.15 15.01
C GLY A 332 -7.02 -11.75 14.96
N VAL A 333 -6.41 -10.78 15.63
CA VAL A 333 -6.79 -9.37 15.54
C VAL A 333 -6.30 -8.79 14.21
N VAL A 334 -7.14 -8.01 13.54
CA VAL A 334 -6.83 -7.34 12.27
C VAL A 334 -6.44 -5.89 12.53
N TYR A 335 -5.28 -5.47 12.05
CA TYR A 335 -4.80 -4.08 12.12
C TYR A 335 -5.00 -3.41 10.77
N LEU A 336 -5.37 -2.13 10.81
CA LEU A 336 -5.67 -1.33 9.62
C LEU A 336 -5.27 0.15 9.82
N GLY A 337 -4.83 0.79 8.74
CA GLY A 337 -4.65 2.24 8.69
C GLY A 337 -5.98 2.89 8.32
N GLN A 338 -6.64 3.54 9.28
CA GLN A 338 -7.89 4.26 9.01
C GLN A 338 -7.56 5.65 8.46
N ASN A 339 -7.46 5.74 7.14
CA ASN A 339 -6.91 6.91 6.44
C ASN A 339 -7.82 8.16 6.49
N GLU A 340 -9.11 8.00 6.78
CA GLU A 340 -10.01 9.16 6.97
C GLU A 340 -9.84 9.81 8.35
N GLN A 341 -9.25 9.10 9.34
CA GLN A 341 -9.08 9.57 10.71
C GLN A 341 -7.62 9.79 11.11
N ASN A 342 -6.65 9.41 10.25
CA ASN A 342 -5.21 9.47 10.53
C ASN A 342 -4.77 8.61 11.74
N VAL A 343 -5.36 7.43 11.87
CA VAL A 343 -5.09 6.51 12.99
C VAL A 343 -4.73 5.11 12.48
N VAL A 344 -4.06 4.34 13.32
CA VAL A 344 -4.00 2.89 13.19
C VAL A 344 -5.01 2.29 14.17
N GLN A 345 -5.86 1.40 13.66
CA GLN A 345 -6.89 0.72 14.44
C GLN A 345 -6.65 -0.79 14.45
N MET A 346 -7.16 -1.45 15.48
CA MET A 346 -7.32 -2.89 15.54
C MET A 346 -8.81 -3.26 15.52
N TYR A 347 -9.13 -4.35 14.84
CA TYR A 347 -10.45 -4.94 14.76
C TYR A 347 -10.38 -6.40 15.17
N ASP A 348 -11.19 -6.80 16.15
CA ASP A 348 -11.31 -8.21 16.55
C ASP A 348 -12.50 -8.87 15.82
N PRO A 349 -12.27 -9.78 14.88
CA PRO A 349 -13.34 -10.45 14.15
C PRO A 349 -14.25 -11.33 15.01
N LYS A 350 -13.80 -11.73 16.22
CA LYS A 350 -14.57 -12.59 17.14
C LYS A 350 -15.62 -11.78 17.90
N THR A 351 -15.29 -10.55 18.26
CA THR A 351 -16.18 -9.67 19.06
C THR A 351 -16.82 -8.56 18.24
N GLY A 352 -16.23 -8.21 17.09
CA GLY A 352 -16.63 -7.05 16.28
C GLY A 352 -16.16 -5.71 16.86
N PHE A 353 -15.30 -5.70 17.88
CA PHE A 353 -14.79 -4.48 18.48
C PHE A 353 -13.69 -3.85 17.64
N LEU A 354 -13.76 -2.53 17.53
CA LEU A 354 -12.81 -1.69 16.85
C LEU A 354 -12.21 -0.69 17.84
N VAL A 355 -10.88 -0.68 17.96
CA VAL A 355 -10.15 0.12 18.94
C VAL A 355 -8.98 0.85 18.25
N VAL A 356 -8.76 2.11 18.61
CA VAL A 356 -7.59 2.88 18.14
C VAL A 356 -6.34 2.38 18.87
N VAL A 357 -5.29 2.07 18.10
CA VAL A 357 -3.96 1.68 18.58
C VAL A 357 -3.08 2.90 18.73
N VAL A 358 -3.04 3.76 17.70
CA VAL A 358 -2.30 5.00 17.70
C VAL A 358 -3.09 6.07 16.96
N ASP A 359 -3.15 7.26 17.54
CA ASP A 359 -3.75 8.48 16.99
C ASP A 359 -2.68 9.56 16.94
N ASP A 360 -2.23 9.91 15.73
CA ASP A 360 -1.12 10.85 15.57
C ASP A 360 -1.32 11.70 14.31
N THR A 361 -1.20 13.00 14.46
CA THR A 361 -1.40 13.94 13.34
C THR A 361 -0.37 13.85 12.23
N ARG A 362 0.74 13.13 12.45
CA ARG A 362 1.75 12.82 11.43
C ARG A 362 1.31 11.67 10.51
N ILE A 363 0.32 10.87 10.91
CA ILE A 363 -0.21 9.76 10.10
C ILE A 363 -1.05 10.34 8.96
N ASN A 364 -0.41 10.58 7.82
CA ASN A 364 -1.08 11.05 6.62
C ASN A 364 -1.02 9.99 5.52
N PHE A 365 -2.02 9.13 5.49
CA PHE A 365 -2.20 7.99 4.63
C PHE A 365 -1.23 6.83 4.89
N VAL A 366 -1.68 5.86 5.68
CA VAL A 366 -0.98 4.58 5.89
C VAL A 366 -1.06 3.75 4.62
N ALA A 367 0.10 3.32 4.11
CA ALA A 367 0.19 2.55 2.88
C ALA A 367 0.21 1.04 3.11
N ARG A 368 1.25 0.51 3.76
CA ARG A 368 1.45 -0.92 4.01
C ARG A 368 2.00 -1.17 5.40
N PHE A 369 1.72 -2.38 5.91
CA PHE A 369 2.14 -2.84 7.22
C PHE A 369 3.17 -3.98 7.13
N SER A 370 4.04 -4.04 8.15
CA SER A 370 4.84 -5.20 8.48
C SER A 370 4.81 -5.45 9.98
N LEU A 371 4.25 -6.57 10.39
CA LEU A 371 4.24 -7.01 11.79
C LEU A 371 5.38 -7.99 12.02
N THR A 372 6.12 -7.79 13.10
CA THR A 372 7.28 -8.61 13.46
C THR A 372 6.93 -9.65 14.54
N ALA A 373 7.81 -10.63 14.71
CA ALA A 373 7.64 -11.68 15.72
C ALA A 373 7.68 -11.17 17.17
N ASN A 374 8.25 -9.98 17.41
CA ASN A 374 8.31 -9.34 18.72
C ASN A 374 7.16 -8.35 18.99
N GLY A 375 6.15 -8.30 18.11
CA GLY A 375 4.96 -7.47 18.28
C GLY A 375 5.12 -6.00 17.86
N SER A 376 6.17 -5.65 17.13
CA SER A 376 6.32 -4.30 16.56
C SER A 376 5.62 -4.21 15.20
N LEU A 377 4.75 -3.24 15.04
CA LEU A 377 4.06 -2.92 13.79
C LEU A 377 4.77 -1.76 13.11
N TYR A 378 5.30 -2.01 11.92
CA TYR A 378 5.91 -1.01 11.05
C TYR A 378 4.94 -0.62 9.94
N PHE A 379 4.90 0.67 9.58
CA PHE A 379 4.06 1.14 8.48
C PHE A 379 4.60 2.41 7.82
N ASN A 380 4.47 2.46 6.49
CA ASN A 380 4.79 3.65 5.72
C ASN A 380 3.61 4.63 5.71
N VAL A 381 3.93 5.91 5.90
CA VAL A 381 3.03 7.05 5.72
C VAL A 381 3.52 7.83 4.51
N ASN A 382 2.73 7.83 3.42
CA ASN A 382 3.23 8.23 2.11
C ASN A 382 2.46 9.36 1.43
N GLN A 383 1.44 9.92 2.09
CA GLN A 383 0.66 11.03 1.53
C GLN A 383 0.03 10.71 0.16
N PHE A 384 -0.49 9.50 -0.04
CA PHE A 384 -1.17 9.08 -1.29
C PHE A 384 -2.23 10.10 -1.75
N ASN A 385 -2.98 10.66 -0.80
CA ASN A 385 -3.99 11.69 -1.05
C ASN A 385 -3.45 12.98 -1.68
N ARG A 386 -2.13 13.14 -1.77
CA ARG A 386 -1.44 14.32 -2.32
C ARG A 386 -0.73 14.06 -3.65
N LEU A 387 -0.81 12.84 -4.18
CA LEU A 387 -0.27 12.49 -5.49
C LEU A 387 -0.84 13.39 -6.61
N PRO A 388 -0.10 13.66 -7.68
CA PRO A 388 -0.62 14.41 -8.84
C PRO A 388 -1.78 13.69 -9.53
N SER A 389 -1.89 12.36 -9.39
CA SER A 389 -3.02 11.57 -9.89
C SER A 389 -4.27 11.68 -9.02
N ILE A 390 -4.19 12.31 -7.84
CA ILE A 390 -5.31 12.48 -6.89
C ILE A 390 -5.72 13.94 -6.83
N TYR A 391 -7.02 14.20 -6.95
CA TYR A 391 -7.62 15.52 -6.85
C TYR A 391 -8.42 15.65 -5.57
N SER A 392 -8.12 16.66 -4.79
CA SER A 392 -8.70 16.92 -3.47
C SER A 392 -9.98 17.81 -3.50
N GLY A 393 -10.55 18.03 -4.70
CA GLY A 393 -11.72 18.89 -4.86
C GLY A 393 -11.39 20.38 -5.01
N GLU A 394 -10.15 20.81 -4.76
CA GLU A 394 -9.73 22.19 -4.79
C GLU A 394 -8.44 22.43 -5.60
N GLY A 395 -8.34 23.63 -6.21
CA GLY A 395 -7.17 24.03 -6.99
C GLY A 395 -7.03 23.31 -8.32
N PRO A 396 -5.88 23.45 -9.00
CA PRO A 396 -5.65 22.81 -10.30
C PRO A 396 -5.47 21.30 -10.20
N LEU A 397 -5.88 20.60 -11.27
CA LEU A 397 -5.67 19.15 -11.44
C LEU A 397 -4.19 18.84 -11.70
N GLY A 398 -3.76 17.63 -11.35
CA GLY A 398 -2.44 17.12 -11.71
C GLY A 398 -1.27 17.74 -10.94
N VAL A 399 -1.52 18.44 -9.85
CA VAL A 399 -0.47 19.06 -9.03
C VAL A 399 0.00 18.09 -7.97
N ASP A 400 1.30 17.86 -7.91
CA ASP A 400 1.92 17.15 -6.79
C ASP A 400 1.95 18.04 -5.55
N ARG A 401 1.31 17.58 -4.48
CA ARG A 401 1.21 18.28 -3.20
C ARG A 401 1.91 17.54 -2.07
N ARG A 402 2.62 16.46 -2.41
CA ARG A 402 3.40 15.69 -1.45
C ARG A 402 4.55 16.53 -0.92
N GLN A 403 5.01 16.21 0.26
CA GLN A 403 6.13 16.86 0.93
C GLN A 403 7.06 15.78 1.49
N THR A 404 8.33 15.88 1.17
CA THR A 404 9.39 15.06 1.77
C THR A 404 9.84 15.63 3.11
N PRO A 405 10.35 14.79 4.02
CA PRO A 405 10.48 13.34 3.88
C PRO A 405 9.15 12.60 4.06
N TYR A 406 8.98 11.44 3.39
CA TYR A 406 7.96 10.46 3.80
C TYR A 406 8.51 9.67 4.98
N VAL A 407 7.64 8.97 5.72
CA VAL A 407 8.05 8.42 7.00
C VAL A 407 7.70 6.94 7.13
N LEU A 408 8.66 6.14 7.58
CA LEU A 408 8.42 4.83 8.16
C LEU A 408 8.26 4.99 9.66
N PHE A 409 7.09 4.63 10.17
CA PHE A 409 6.82 4.58 11.60
C PHE A 409 6.85 3.16 12.15
N LYS A 410 7.06 3.06 13.45
CA LYS A 410 6.93 1.86 14.26
C LYS A 410 6.10 2.15 15.49
N VAL A 411 5.23 1.21 15.87
CA VAL A 411 4.55 1.17 17.16
C VAL A 411 4.60 -0.24 17.72
N ASP A 412 4.81 -0.39 19.01
CA ASP A 412 4.73 -1.69 19.67
C ASP A 412 3.27 -1.98 20.06
N LEU A 413 2.76 -3.14 19.63
CA LEU A 413 1.38 -3.49 19.83
C LEU A 413 1.12 -3.95 21.27
N PRO A 414 -0.08 -3.70 21.82
CA PRO A 414 -0.43 -4.13 23.16
C PRO A 414 -0.57 -5.65 23.27
N GLY A 415 -0.30 -6.19 24.46
CA GLY A 415 -0.43 -7.63 24.74
C GLY A 415 0.68 -8.46 24.10
N ASN A 416 0.35 -9.71 23.79
CA ASN A 416 1.27 -10.65 23.12
C ASN A 416 1.00 -10.72 21.62
N ALA A 417 0.67 -9.59 20.99
CA ALA A 417 0.43 -9.50 19.56
C ALA A 417 1.75 -9.74 18.81
N THR A 418 1.84 -10.81 18.06
CA THR A 418 3.02 -11.18 17.25
C THR A 418 2.59 -11.54 15.85
N LYS A 419 3.55 -11.60 14.92
CA LYS A 419 3.31 -12.09 13.57
C LYS A 419 2.74 -13.51 13.60
N PRO A 420 1.70 -13.84 12.81
CA PRO A 420 1.18 -15.19 12.67
C PRO A 420 2.24 -16.20 12.25
N ASP A 421 2.26 -17.35 12.89
CA ASP A 421 3.24 -18.44 12.66
C ASP A 421 2.60 -19.75 12.16
N GLY A 422 1.28 -19.76 11.99
CA GLY A 422 0.53 -20.92 11.51
C GLY A 422 0.02 -21.84 12.64
N SER A 423 0.22 -21.45 13.89
CA SER A 423 -0.24 -22.22 15.06
C SER A 423 -1.68 -21.90 15.49
#